data_7ef6beabee2c826fdc24544fed899569
#
_entry.id   7ef6beabee2c826fdc24544fed899569
#
_cell.length_a   1.000
_cell.length_b   1.000
_cell.length_c   1.000
_cell.angle_alpha   90.00
_cell.angle_beta   90.00
_cell.angle_gamma   90.00
#
_symmetry.space_group_name_H-M   'P 1'
#
loop_
_entity.id
_entity.type
_entity.pdbx_description
1 polymer ?
#
loop_
_entity_poly.entity_id
_entity_poly.type
_entity_poly.pdbx_seq_one_letter_code
_entity_poly.pdbx_strand_id
1 'polypeptide(L)'
;YFVHEAWFGRIELRWMIFGPAVLAAIVVLDTGIYRRLVAGNLPTWERYRRFVSREAADPEAMRGALLDEVILHRTLFTVSRLRWVRHTLIFWGFMLTLLTEGAAMLFREAAPAFGLPNLWAIPDHPVRLGFDFLYDLFGLMMLAGCILALIWRAMVNGTAEQKYADTPSVLFLLFVVVSGFVVEGMRIAGSGMQPFHAVSFVGYAFALFIPQRDWLGTAAYEVLWQVHVLGSCLFLAYIPLKRLIHSCATPMGRLMNSQRGLLEAKKLGVLRGLAGRSGAP
;
A
#
# COMPACT_ATOMS: atom_id res chain seq x y z
N TYR A 1 -16.64 13.39 -12.96
CA TYR A 1 -17.50 13.27 -14.14
C TYR A 1 -18.49 12.10 -14.07
N PHE A 2 -18.24 11.05 -13.26
CA PHE A 2 -18.98 9.79 -13.35
C PHE A 2 -20.01 9.53 -12.25
N VAL A 3 -19.99 10.26 -11.16
CA VAL A 3 -20.86 9.96 -10.01
C VAL A 3 -22.20 10.66 -10.09
N HIS A 4 -22.28 11.82 -10.76
CA HIS A 4 -23.50 12.61 -10.77
C HIS A 4 -24.60 12.04 -11.68
N GLU A 5 -24.24 11.35 -12.76
CA GLU A 5 -25.23 10.70 -13.65
C GLU A 5 -25.49 9.23 -13.30
N ALA A 6 -24.57 8.59 -12.56
CA ALA A 6 -24.62 7.16 -12.30
C ALA A 6 -25.66 6.75 -11.25
N TRP A 7 -26.09 7.61 -10.33
CA TRP A 7 -27.00 7.22 -9.27
C TRP A 7 -28.44 6.95 -9.77
N PHE A 8 -28.85 7.48 -10.93
CA PHE A 8 -30.22 7.33 -11.40
C PHE A 8 -30.40 7.11 -12.91
N GLY A 9 -29.35 6.99 -13.70
CA GLY A 9 -29.53 6.98 -15.13
C GLY A 9 -28.86 5.89 -15.96
N ARG A 10 -27.64 5.48 -15.67
CA ARG A 10 -26.94 4.31 -16.28
C ARG A 10 -25.74 4.00 -15.43
N ILE A 11 -25.77 2.88 -14.72
CA ILE A 11 -24.57 2.31 -14.10
C ILE A 11 -23.66 1.89 -15.26
N GLU A 12 -22.57 2.61 -15.48
CA GLU A 12 -21.60 2.23 -16.50
C GLU A 12 -21.00 0.85 -16.17
N LEU A 13 -20.77 0.04 -17.19
CA LEU A 13 -20.25 -1.32 -17.05
C LEU A 13 -19.00 -1.37 -16.17
N ARG A 14 -18.13 -0.36 -16.23
CA ARG A 14 -16.92 -0.27 -15.40
C ARG A 14 -17.23 -0.25 -13.90
N TRP A 15 -18.28 0.43 -13.47
CA TRP A 15 -18.69 0.48 -12.06
C TRP A 15 -19.32 -0.82 -11.59
N MET A 16 -20.04 -1.52 -12.49
CA MET A 16 -20.57 -2.85 -12.23
C MET A 16 -19.49 -3.88 -11.98
N ILE A 17 -18.31 -3.70 -12.57
CA ILE A 17 -17.15 -4.58 -12.37
C ILE A 17 -16.30 -4.08 -11.20
N PHE A 18 -15.99 -2.80 -11.15
CA PHE A 18 -15.11 -2.19 -10.15
C PHE A 18 -15.65 -2.28 -8.72
N GLY A 19 -16.89 -1.90 -8.49
CA GLY A 19 -17.50 -1.90 -7.16
C GLY A 19 -17.44 -3.28 -6.49
N PRO A 20 -17.97 -4.35 -7.13
CA PRO A 20 -17.83 -5.71 -6.61
C PRO A 20 -16.39 -6.18 -6.45
N ALA A 21 -15.48 -5.81 -7.36
CA ALA A 21 -14.07 -6.19 -7.28
C ALA A 21 -13.39 -5.57 -6.06
N VAL A 22 -13.64 -4.30 -5.78
CA VAL A 22 -13.13 -3.61 -4.57
C VAL A 22 -13.68 -4.26 -3.31
N LEU A 23 -14.99 -4.49 -3.24
CA LEU A 23 -15.62 -5.16 -2.08
C LEU A 23 -15.02 -6.55 -1.85
N ALA A 24 -14.88 -7.34 -2.91
CA ALA A 24 -14.27 -8.66 -2.82
C ALA A 24 -12.81 -8.58 -2.34
N ALA A 25 -12.02 -7.64 -2.85
CA ALA A 25 -10.65 -7.43 -2.44
C ALA A 25 -10.54 -7.05 -0.95
N ILE A 26 -11.40 -6.15 -0.46
CA ILE A 26 -11.47 -5.76 0.95
C ILE A 26 -11.85 -6.96 1.82
N VAL A 27 -12.89 -7.71 1.46
CA VAL A 27 -13.34 -8.89 2.22
C VAL A 27 -12.24 -9.95 2.30
N VAL A 28 -11.52 -10.21 1.18
CA VAL A 28 -10.42 -11.17 1.17
C VAL A 28 -9.26 -10.66 2.01
N LEU A 29 -8.93 -9.36 1.93
CA LEU A 29 -7.87 -8.74 2.72
C LEU A 29 -8.19 -8.86 4.23
N ASP A 30 -9.36 -8.42 4.66
CA ASP A 30 -9.77 -8.44 6.07
C ASP A 30 -9.87 -9.86 6.62
N THR A 31 -10.52 -10.76 5.87
CA THR A 31 -10.64 -12.17 6.26
C THR A 31 -9.27 -12.83 6.35
N GLY A 32 -8.38 -12.54 5.42
CA GLY A 32 -7.02 -13.06 5.40
C GLY A 32 -6.17 -12.54 6.56
N ILE A 33 -6.27 -11.24 6.88
CA ILE A 33 -5.62 -10.64 8.05
C ILE A 33 -6.17 -11.26 9.33
N TYR A 34 -7.50 -11.32 9.48
CA TYR A 34 -8.15 -11.93 10.64
C TYR A 34 -7.70 -13.38 10.84
N ARG A 35 -7.78 -14.21 9.80
CA ARG A 35 -7.37 -15.63 9.89
C ARG A 35 -5.92 -15.82 10.29
N ARG A 36 -5.02 -15.00 9.79
CA ARG A 36 -3.58 -15.15 10.04
C ARG A 36 -3.10 -14.52 11.33
N LEU A 37 -3.71 -13.41 11.75
CA LEU A 37 -3.26 -12.68 12.94
C LEU A 37 -4.08 -13.01 14.19
N VAL A 38 -5.35 -13.36 14.02
CA VAL A 38 -6.30 -13.50 15.15
C VAL A 38 -6.80 -14.93 15.28
N ALA A 39 -7.43 -15.47 14.23
CA ALA A 39 -8.04 -16.79 14.29
C ALA A 39 -6.97 -17.91 14.38
N GLY A 40 -7.15 -18.81 15.34
CA GLY A 40 -6.23 -19.93 15.55
C GLY A 40 -4.94 -19.58 16.30
N ASN A 41 -4.76 -18.34 16.75
CA ASN A 41 -3.60 -17.92 17.53
C ASN A 41 -4.03 -17.23 18.83
N LEU A 42 -4.47 -18.01 19.81
CA LEU A 42 -4.90 -17.51 21.13
C LEU A 42 -3.88 -16.55 21.78
N PRO A 43 -2.55 -16.81 21.80
CA PRO A 43 -1.60 -15.87 22.35
C PRO A 43 -1.59 -14.52 21.62
N THR A 44 -1.85 -14.49 20.30
CA THR A 44 -1.93 -13.23 19.54
C THR A 44 -3.22 -12.50 19.84
N TRP A 45 -4.34 -13.21 19.97
CA TRP A 45 -5.61 -12.63 20.37
C TRP A 45 -5.56 -12.02 21.77
N GLU A 46 -4.98 -12.72 22.75
CA GLU A 46 -4.82 -12.20 24.10
C GLU A 46 -3.93 -10.96 24.14
N ARG A 47 -2.84 -10.94 23.37
CA ARG A 47 -1.97 -9.76 23.23
C ARG A 47 -2.72 -8.58 22.61
N TYR A 48 -3.49 -8.84 21.56
CA TYR A 48 -4.33 -7.82 20.91
C TYR A 48 -5.37 -7.27 21.90
N ARG A 49 -6.07 -8.13 22.62
CA ARG A 49 -7.07 -7.73 23.64
C ARG A 49 -6.44 -6.86 24.72
N ARG A 50 -5.29 -7.25 25.27
CA ARG A 50 -4.56 -6.45 26.27
C ARG A 50 -4.09 -5.11 25.70
N PHE A 51 -3.68 -5.08 24.45
CA PHE A 51 -3.30 -3.85 23.77
C PHE A 51 -4.47 -2.88 23.63
N VAL A 52 -5.64 -3.38 23.22
CA VAL A 52 -6.86 -2.56 23.08
C VAL A 52 -7.41 -2.11 24.42
N SER A 53 -7.39 -2.98 25.46
CA SER A 53 -7.85 -2.63 26.82
C SER A 53 -6.94 -1.66 27.54
N ARG A 54 -5.75 -1.37 27.00
CA ARG A 54 -4.72 -0.50 27.59
C ARG A 54 -4.24 -0.93 28.99
N GLU A 55 -4.53 -2.15 29.43
CA GLU A 55 -4.18 -2.65 30.76
C GLU A 55 -2.67 -2.68 31.03
N ALA A 56 -1.87 -2.74 29.96
CA ALA A 56 -0.40 -2.82 30.05
C ALA A 56 0.30 -1.83 29.09
N ALA A 57 -0.38 -0.76 28.65
CA ALA A 57 0.17 0.19 27.71
C ALA A 57 1.27 1.05 28.36
N ASP A 58 2.46 1.02 27.77
CA ASP A 58 3.54 1.97 28.02
C ASP A 58 3.60 2.95 26.84
N PRO A 59 3.12 4.19 27.01
CA PRO A 59 3.06 5.16 25.90
C PRO A 59 4.43 5.49 25.30
N GLU A 60 5.49 5.51 26.11
CA GLU A 60 6.84 5.79 25.62
C GLU A 60 7.39 4.62 24.79
N ALA A 61 7.25 3.39 25.29
CA ALA A 61 7.63 2.20 24.56
C ALA A 61 6.82 2.04 23.26
N MET A 62 5.53 2.37 23.27
CA MET A 62 4.69 2.36 22.08
C MET A 62 5.14 3.42 21.08
N ARG A 63 5.42 4.65 21.53
CA ARG A 63 5.93 5.72 20.66
C ARG A 63 7.28 5.34 20.05
N GLY A 64 8.20 4.78 20.85
CA GLY A 64 9.47 4.28 20.37
C GLY A 64 9.31 3.17 19.34
N ALA A 65 8.46 2.18 19.60
CA ALA A 65 8.18 1.10 18.65
C ALA A 65 7.53 1.63 17.35
N LEU A 66 6.62 2.58 17.45
CA LEU A 66 5.99 3.21 16.28
C LEU A 66 7.03 3.96 15.43
N LEU A 67 7.84 4.82 16.04
CA LEU A 67 8.81 5.62 15.32
C LEU A 67 9.96 4.76 14.76
N ASP A 68 10.58 3.93 15.58
CA ASP A 68 11.79 3.21 15.21
C ASP A 68 11.51 2.01 14.31
N GLU A 69 10.44 1.26 14.56
CA GLU A 69 10.20 -0.01 13.90
C GLU A 69 9.14 0.05 12.80
N VAL A 70 8.15 0.94 12.92
CA VAL A 70 7.08 1.07 11.92
C VAL A 70 7.38 2.19 10.94
N ILE A 71 7.79 3.38 11.41
CA ILE A 71 8.02 4.53 10.55
C ILE A 71 9.42 4.48 9.93
N LEU A 72 10.46 4.33 10.74
CA LEU A 72 11.86 4.41 10.28
C LEU A 72 12.44 3.07 9.87
N HIS A 73 11.80 1.95 10.21
CA HIS A 73 12.33 0.59 9.98
C HIS A 73 13.79 0.45 10.43
N ARG A 74 14.11 0.99 11.62
CA ARG A 74 15.48 1.14 12.12
C ARG A 74 16.23 -0.18 12.21
N THR A 75 15.57 -1.25 12.64
CA THR A 75 16.17 -2.59 12.65
C THR A 75 16.61 -3.01 11.25
N LEU A 76 15.84 -2.71 10.21
CA LEU A 76 16.22 -3.04 8.84
C LEU A 76 17.39 -2.19 8.35
N PHE A 77 17.45 -0.90 8.74
CA PHE A 77 18.54 -0.01 8.44
C PHE A 77 19.88 -0.49 9.01
N THR A 78 19.89 -0.98 10.27
CA THR A 78 21.10 -1.51 10.92
C THR A 78 21.61 -2.78 10.27
N VAL A 79 20.72 -3.61 9.70
CA VAL A 79 21.09 -4.85 9.00
C VAL A 79 21.68 -4.57 7.62
N SER A 80 21.03 -3.70 6.83
CA SER A 80 21.47 -3.36 5.47
C SER A 80 20.79 -2.10 4.96
N ARG A 81 21.58 -1.06 4.67
CA ARG A 81 21.08 0.21 4.13
C ARG A 81 20.35 0.02 2.78
N LEU A 82 20.90 -0.79 1.88
CA LEU A 82 20.28 -1.03 0.56
C LEU A 82 18.95 -1.80 0.70
N ARG A 83 18.87 -2.77 1.62
CA ARG A 83 17.62 -3.46 1.93
C ARG A 83 16.60 -2.50 2.52
N TRP A 84 17.04 -1.62 3.41
CA TRP A 84 16.20 -0.59 4.01
C TRP A 84 15.64 0.38 2.95
N VAL A 85 16.49 0.94 2.06
CA VAL A 85 16.05 1.86 1.00
C VAL A 85 14.95 1.25 0.15
N ARG A 86 15.19 0.07 -0.45
CA ARG A 86 14.20 -0.54 -1.34
C ARG A 86 12.91 -0.95 -0.62
N HIS A 87 13.03 -1.42 0.64
CA HIS A 87 11.86 -1.78 1.45
C HIS A 87 11.04 -0.54 1.80
N THR A 88 11.68 0.52 2.25
CA THR A 88 11.03 1.77 2.64
C THR A 88 10.34 2.43 1.45
N LEU A 89 10.99 2.44 0.28
CA LEU A 89 10.39 2.96 -0.95
C LEU A 89 9.11 2.19 -1.34
N ILE A 90 9.16 0.86 -1.32
CA ILE A 90 7.96 0.04 -1.63
C ILE A 90 6.90 0.21 -0.55
N PHE A 91 7.27 0.05 0.72
CA PHE A 91 6.32 0.07 1.83
C PHE A 91 5.63 1.42 1.96
N TRP A 92 6.39 2.51 2.05
CA TRP A 92 5.81 3.84 2.19
C TRP A 92 5.15 4.32 0.91
N GLY A 93 5.70 4.03 -0.26
CA GLY A 93 5.02 4.29 -1.52
C GLY A 93 3.63 3.66 -1.54
N PHE A 94 3.52 2.38 -1.20
CA PHE A 94 2.25 1.66 -1.15
C PHE A 94 1.30 2.19 -0.06
N MET A 95 1.78 2.35 1.18
CA MET A 95 0.95 2.83 2.28
C MET A 95 0.42 4.24 2.05
N LEU A 96 1.28 5.15 1.57
CA LEU A 96 0.89 6.52 1.28
C LEU A 96 -0.05 6.61 0.08
N THR A 97 0.10 5.76 -0.94
CA THR A 97 -0.88 5.66 -2.04
C THR A 97 -2.24 5.22 -1.52
N LEU A 98 -2.32 4.20 -0.65
CA LEU A 98 -3.58 3.78 -0.05
C LEU A 98 -4.24 4.89 0.80
N LEU A 99 -3.44 5.61 1.60
CA LEU A 99 -3.95 6.73 2.39
C LEU A 99 -4.43 7.88 1.49
N THR A 100 -3.70 8.14 0.41
CA THR A 100 -4.07 9.16 -0.59
C THR A 100 -5.38 8.78 -1.28
N GLU A 101 -5.55 7.52 -1.68
CA GLU A 101 -6.80 7.04 -2.29
C GLU A 101 -7.97 7.13 -1.32
N GLY A 102 -7.77 6.72 -0.05
CA GLY A 102 -8.79 6.88 0.99
C GLY A 102 -9.20 8.34 1.20
N ALA A 103 -8.23 9.25 1.24
CA ALA A 103 -8.49 10.69 1.34
C ALA A 103 -9.16 11.24 0.08
N ALA A 104 -8.71 10.84 -1.12
CA ALA A 104 -9.32 11.25 -2.38
C ALA A 104 -10.78 10.80 -2.49
N MET A 105 -11.10 9.60 -2.01
CA MET A 105 -12.47 9.09 -1.95
C MET A 105 -13.38 10.01 -1.11
N LEU A 106 -12.88 10.59 -0.02
CA LEU A 106 -13.67 11.55 0.79
C LEU A 106 -14.01 12.80 -0.02
N PHE A 107 -13.09 13.32 -0.82
CA PHE A 107 -13.34 14.52 -1.63
C PHE A 107 -14.14 14.22 -2.91
N ARG A 108 -13.93 13.06 -3.51
CA ARG A 108 -14.53 12.67 -4.78
C ARG A 108 -15.96 12.15 -4.62
N GLU A 109 -16.20 11.35 -3.58
CA GLU A 109 -17.45 10.62 -3.39
C GLU A 109 -18.25 11.11 -2.18
N ALA A 110 -17.60 11.18 -1.00
CA ALA A 110 -18.32 11.49 0.22
C ALA A 110 -18.76 12.96 0.29
N ALA A 111 -17.89 13.91 -0.04
CA ALA A 111 -18.21 15.33 0.04
C ALA A 111 -19.45 15.69 -0.82
N PRO A 112 -19.55 15.28 -2.11
CA PRO A 112 -20.74 15.51 -2.91
C PRO A 112 -21.99 14.82 -2.35
N ALA A 113 -21.86 13.61 -1.78
CA ALA A 113 -22.99 12.91 -1.18
C ALA A 113 -23.58 13.66 0.03
N PHE A 114 -22.79 14.48 0.72
CA PHE A 114 -23.24 15.37 1.79
C PHE A 114 -23.59 16.79 1.31
N GLY A 115 -23.71 17.01 0.01
CA GLY A 115 -24.07 18.31 -0.57
C GLY A 115 -22.94 19.33 -0.61
N LEU A 116 -21.70 18.92 -0.37
CA LEU A 116 -20.52 19.79 -0.50
C LEU A 116 -20.07 19.89 -1.96
N PRO A 117 -19.37 20.98 -2.36
CA PRO A 117 -18.88 21.13 -3.72
C PRO A 117 -17.99 19.97 -4.15
N ASN A 118 -18.20 19.45 -5.35
CA ASN A 118 -17.32 18.44 -5.94
C ASN A 118 -16.04 19.11 -6.48
N LEU A 119 -15.07 19.36 -5.61
CA LEU A 119 -13.78 19.95 -5.98
C LEU A 119 -12.97 19.07 -6.94
N TRP A 120 -13.25 17.78 -6.96
CA TRP A 120 -12.62 16.84 -7.87
C TRP A 120 -13.06 16.99 -9.33
N ALA A 121 -14.28 17.49 -9.54
CA ALA A 121 -14.81 17.73 -10.88
C ALA A 121 -14.11 18.89 -11.60
N ILE A 122 -13.38 19.75 -10.89
CA ILE A 122 -12.66 20.90 -11.44
C ILE A 122 -11.22 20.46 -11.74
N PRO A 123 -10.81 20.34 -13.01
CA PRO A 123 -9.54 19.73 -13.40
C PRO A 123 -8.29 20.41 -12.84
N ASP A 124 -8.30 21.74 -12.75
CA ASP A 124 -7.20 22.59 -12.28
C ASP A 124 -7.33 23.01 -10.80
N HIS A 125 -8.28 22.43 -10.06
CA HIS A 125 -8.46 22.78 -8.65
C HIS A 125 -7.27 22.31 -7.80
N PRO A 126 -6.71 23.16 -6.91
CA PRO A 126 -5.53 22.84 -6.11
C PRO A 126 -5.64 21.53 -5.32
N VAL A 127 -6.82 21.19 -4.80
CA VAL A 127 -7.05 19.92 -4.08
C VAL A 127 -6.81 18.75 -5.01
N ARG A 128 -7.38 18.75 -6.21
CA ARG A 128 -7.19 17.69 -7.20
C ARG A 128 -5.73 17.60 -7.64
N LEU A 129 -5.11 18.72 -7.96
CA LEU A 129 -3.71 18.78 -8.36
C LEU A 129 -2.78 18.26 -7.24
N GLY A 130 -3.11 18.55 -5.97
CA GLY A 130 -2.37 17.98 -4.84
C GLY A 130 -2.43 16.46 -4.79
N PHE A 131 -3.59 15.87 -5.04
CA PHE A 131 -3.74 14.41 -5.12
C PHE A 131 -3.00 13.83 -6.33
N ASP A 132 -3.13 14.45 -7.50
CA ASP A 132 -2.44 14.03 -8.72
C ASP A 132 -0.91 14.01 -8.49
N PHE A 133 -0.35 15.03 -7.83
CA PHE A 133 1.06 15.06 -7.42
C PHE A 133 1.44 13.91 -6.46
N LEU A 134 0.61 13.66 -5.45
CA LEU A 134 0.88 12.62 -4.45
C LEU A 134 0.84 11.22 -5.07
N TYR A 135 -0.08 10.96 -5.98
CA TYR A 135 -0.12 9.68 -6.72
C TYR A 135 1.15 9.44 -7.52
N ASP A 136 1.64 10.45 -8.21
CA ASP A 136 2.88 10.37 -8.97
C ASP A 136 4.10 10.16 -8.07
N LEU A 137 4.20 10.92 -6.99
CA LEU A 137 5.30 10.82 -6.05
C LEU A 137 5.38 9.43 -5.41
N PHE A 138 4.25 8.94 -4.90
CA PHE A 138 4.21 7.63 -4.22
C PHE A 138 4.29 6.47 -5.20
N GLY A 139 3.72 6.63 -6.39
CA GLY A 139 3.90 5.69 -7.51
C GLY A 139 5.36 5.58 -7.93
N LEU A 140 6.07 6.71 -8.05
CA LEU A 140 7.50 6.74 -8.36
C LEU A 140 8.35 6.08 -7.27
N MET A 141 8.01 6.29 -6.00
CA MET A 141 8.66 5.58 -4.88
C MET A 141 8.52 4.06 -5.03
N MET A 142 7.31 3.56 -5.31
CA MET A 142 7.07 2.14 -5.54
C MET A 142 7.85 1.62 -6.76
N LEU A 143 7.82 2.36 -7.86
CA LEU A 143 8.54 2.02 -9.09
C LEU A 143 10.04 1.88 -8.83
N ALA A 144 10.66 2.89 -8.21
CA ALA A 144 12.07 2.89 -7.86
C ALA A 144 12.42 1.73 -6.92
N GLY A 145 11.60 1.49 -5.91
CA GLY A 145 11.78 0.38 -4.96
C GLY A 145 11.70 -1.00 -5.63
N CYS A 146 10.75 -1.19 -6.54
CA CYS A 146 10.60 -2.43 -7.32
C CYS A 146 11.81 -2.65 -8.24
N ILE A 147 12.24 -1.62 -8.97
CA ILE A 147 13.42 -1.69 -9.85
C ILE A 147 14.67 -2.05 -9.03
N LEU A 148 14.93 -1.36 -7.93
CA LEU A 148 16.05 -1.66 -7.03
C LEU A 148 15.98 -3.09 -6.47
N ALA A 149 14.78 -3.59 -6.16
CA ALA A 149 14.59 -4.96 -5.69
C ALA A 149 14.93 -5.99 -6.78
N LEU A 150 14.52 -5.73 -8.03
CA LEU A 150 14.81 -6.62 -9.17
C LEU A 150 16.28 -6.59 -9.55
N ILE A 151 16.91 -5.41 -9.63
CA ILE A 151 18.36 -5.27 -9.90
C ILE A 151 19.16 -6.02 -8.84
N TRP A 152 18.85 -5.82 -7.56
CA TRP A 152 19.55 -6.53 -6.49
C TRP A 152 19.43 -8.05 -6.63
N ARG A 153 18.23 -8.55 -6.97
CA ARG A 153 18.03 -9.99 -7.18
C ARG A 153 18.82 -10.54 -8.36
N ALA A 154 18.96 -9.75 -9.42
CA ALA A 154 19.79 -10.14 -10.57
C ALA A 154 21.29 -10.22 -10.23
N MET A 155 21.74 -9.38 -9.29
CA MET A 155 23.17 -9.27 -8.93
C MET A 155 23.63 -10.22 -7.81
N VAL A 156 22.69 -10.72 -6.99
CA VAL A 156 23.04 -11.57 -5.83
C VAL A 156 23.25 -13.01 -6.24
N ASN A 157 24.40 -13.57 -5.88
CA ASN A 157 24.71 -14.99 -5.99
C ASN A 157 24.11 -15.72 -4.78
N GLY A 158 22.86 -16.16 -4.86
CA GLY A 158 22.14 -16.90 -3.84
C GLY A 158 21.46 -18.16 -4.39
N THR A 159 20.93 -18.99 -3.49
CA THR A 159 20.08 -20.12 -3.93
C THR A 159 18.85 -19.61 -4.67
N ALA A 160 18.34 -20.40 -5.62
CA ALA A 160 17.15 -20.04 -6.38
C ALA A 160 15.96 -19.70 -5.46
N GLU A 161 15.79 -20.41 -4.35
CA GLU A 161 14.74 -20.16 -3.37
C GLU A 161 14.88 -18.79 -2.68
N GLN A 162 16.08 -18.40 -2.26
CA GLN A 162 16.34 -17.09 -1.65
C GLN A 162 16.19 -15.94 -2.65
N LYS A 163 16.56 -16.20 -3.92
CA LYS A 163 16.56 -15.22 -4.99
C LYS A 163 15.17 -14.90 -5.49
N TYR A 164 14.30 -15.90 -5.57
CA TYR A 164 13.01 -15.79 -6.26
C TYR A 164 11.78 -15.82 -5.36
N ALA A 165 11.92 -16.07 -4.06
CA ALA A 165 10.79 -16.25 -3.13
C ALA A 165 9.71 -15.15 -3.20
N ASP A 166 10.11 -13.89 -3.34
CA ASP A 166 9.19 -12.75 -3.36
C ASP A 166 9.14 -12.03 -4.73
N THR A 167 9.79 -12.58 -5.75
CA THR A 167 9.84 -11.96 -7.10
C THR A 167 8.47 -11.80 -7.73
N PRO A 168 7.55 -12.79 -7.68
CA PRO A 168 6.21 -12.62 -8.21
C PRO A 168 5.45 -11.44 -7.60
N SER A 169 5.60 -11.22 -6.29
CA SER A 169 4.95 -10.09 -5.60
C SER A 169 5.49 -8.74 -6.08
N VAL A 170 6.80 -8.64 -6.29
CA VAL A 170 7.42 -7.40 -6.79
C VAL A 170 7.05 -7.15 -8.25
N LEU A 171 7.01 -8.19 -9.08
CA LEU A 171 6.58 -8.07 -10.48
C LEU A 171 5.10 -7.70 -10.58
N PHE A 172 4.26 -8.25 -9.72
CA PHE A 172 2.85 -7.90 -9.70
C PHE A 172 2.65 -6.42 -9.29
N LEU A 173 3.33 -5.97 -8.22
CA LEU A 173 3.28 -4.56 -7.83
C LEU A 173 3.82 -3.65 -8.95
N LEU A 174 4.93 -4.02 -9.59
CA LEU A 174 5.50 -3.28 -10.71
C LEU A 174 4.50 -3.15 -11.86
N PHE A 175 3.80 -4.25 -12.20
CA PHE A 175 2.73 -4.23 -13.20
C PHE A 175 1.61 -3.24 -12.83
N VAL A 176 1.14 -3.26 -11.59
CA VAL A 176 0.10 -2.33 -11.12
C VAL A 176 0.57 -0.87 -11.23
N VAL A 177 1.80 -0.58 -10.80
CA VAL A 177 2.34 0.79 -10.83
C VAL A 177 2.51 1.28 -12.27
N VAL A 178 3.13 0.46 -13.14
CA VAL A 178 3.38 0.85 -14.53
C VAL A 178 2.07 1.01 -15.29
N SER A 179 1.11 0.09 -15.13
CA SER A 179 -0.20 0.22 -15.77
C SER A 179 -0.94 1.49 -15.32
N GLY A 180 -0.80 1.89 -14.05
CA GLY A 180 -1.34 3.14 -13.53
C GLY A 180 -0.77 4.36 -14.24
N PHE A 181 0.55 4.46 -14.37
CA PHE A 181 1.19 5.55 -15.10
C PHE A 181 0.83 5.59 -16.59
N VAL A 182 0.64 4.43 -17.22
CA VAL A 182 0.19 4.39 -18.62
C VAL A 182 -1.25 4.89 -18.75
N VAL A 183 -2.16 4.48 -17.85
CA VAL A 183 -3.54 4.98 -17.82
C VAL A 183 -3.56 6.50 -17.60
N GLU A 184 -2.75 7.00 -16.68
CA GLU A 184 -2.64 8.43 -16.43
C GLU A 184 -2.07 9.18 -17.62
N GLY A 185 -0.99 8.66 -18.23
CA GLY A 185 -0.41 9.23 -19.45
C GLY A 185 -1.42 9.31 -20.60
N MET A 186 -2.25 8.26 -20.79
CA MET A 186 -3.32 8.29 -21.79
C MET A 186 -4.40 9.34 -21.45
N ARG A 187 -4.74 9.49 -20.17
CA ARG A 187 -5.68 10.53 -19.70
C ARG A 187 -5.14 11.92 -20.02
N ILE A 188 -3.89 12.19 -19.72
CA ILE A 188 -3.23 13.48 -19.96
C ILE A 188 -3.12 13.76 -21.47
N ALA A 189 -2.64 12.80 -22.27
CA ALA A 189 -2.55 12.91 -23.72
C ALA A 189 -3.93 13.15 -24.37
N GLY A 190 -4.98 12.50 -23.84
CA GLY A 190 -6.36 12.63 -24.30
C GLY A 190 -7.02 13.95 -23.91
N SER A 191 -6.55 14.61 -22.86
CA SER A 191 -7.07 15.94 -22.43
C SER A 191 -6.28 17.12 -23.01
N GLY A 192 -5.40 16.89 -23.97
CA GLY A 192 -4.66 17.93 -24.69
C GLY A 192 -3.47 18.52 -23.90
N MET A 193 -2.90 17.76 -22.96
CA MET A 193 -1.68 18.10 -22.22
C MET A 193 -1.68 19.54 -21.65
N GLN A 194 -2.75 19.91 -20.97
CA GLN A 194 -2.86 21.25 -20.37
C GLN A 194 -1.71 21.50 -19.38
N PRO A 195 -1.24 22.75 -19.22
CA PRO A 195 -0.08 23.07 -18.36
C PRO A 195 -0.20 22.57 -16.91
N PHE A 196 -1.41 22.57 -16.35
CA PHE A 196 -1.63 22.07 -14.99
C PHE A 196 -1.41 20.57 -14.83
N HIS A 197 -1.45 19.77 -15.91
CA HIS A 197 -1.12 18.35 -15.85
C HIS A 197 0.36 18.08 -15.56
N ALA A 198 1.25 19.08 -15.71
CA ALA A 198 2.67 18.92 -15.34
C ALA A 198 2.89 18.61 -13.85
N VAL A 199 1.87 18.82 -13.02
CA VAL A 199 1.88 18.42 -11.61
C VAL A 199 1.93 16.90 -11.47
N SER A 200 1.25 16.16 -12.35
CA SER A 200 1.39 14.72 -12.53
C SER A 200 2.64 14.41 -13.36
N PHE A 201 3.82 14.66 -12.80
CA PHE A 201 5.07 14.74 -13.56
C PHE A 201 5.48 13.40 -14.21
N VAL A 202 5.18 12.25 -13.59
CA VAL A 202 5.45 10.92 -14.18
C VAL A 202 4.41 10.61 -15.24
N GLY A 203 3.13 10.80 -14.94
CA GLY A 203 2.04 10.62 -15.92
C GLY A 203 2.24 11.55 -17.12
N TYR A 204 2.66 12.80 -16.90
CA TYR A 204 2.98 13.74 -17.96
C TYR A 204 4.15 13.26 -18.82
N ALA A 205 5.22 12.73 -18.20
CA ALA A 205 6.34 12.13 -18.94
C ALA A 205 5.90 10.94 -19.81
N PHE A 206 5.02 10.07 -19.29
CA PHE A 206 4.42 9.01 -20.10
C PHE A 206 3.58 9.55 -21.25
N ALA A 207 2.80 10.63 -21.03
CA ALA A 207 1.97 11.27 -22.06
C ALA A 207 2.78 11.80 -23.25
N LEU A 208 4.06 12.17 -23.06
CA LEU A 208 4.95 12.60 -24.15
C LEU A 208 5.20 11.50 -25.19
N PHE A 209 5.10 10.23 -24.80
CA PHE A 209 5.30 9.08 -25.69
C PHE A 209 3.99 8.53 -26.25
N ILE A 210 2.84 9.07 -25.83
CA ILE A 210 1.50 8.63 -26.27
C ILE A 210 0.98 9.64 -27.31
N PRO A 211 0.46 9.20 -28.46
CA PRO A 211 -0.12 10.10 -29.44
C PRO A 211 -1.22 10.95 -28.82
N GLN A 212 -1.15 12.27 -29.07
CA GLN A 212 -2.17 13.20 -28.61
C GLN A 212 -3.43 13.08 -29.47
N ARG A 213 -4.41 12.40 -28.94
CA ARG A 213 -5.75 12.25 -29.53
C ARG A 213 -6.74 11.98 -28.40
N ASP A 214 -8.01 12.11 -28.68
CA ASP A 214 -9.03 11.73 -27.70
C ASP A 214 -8.98 10.22 -27.42
N TRP A 215 -8.37 9.87 -26.28
CA TRP A 215 -8.32 8.51 -25.75
C TRP A 215 -9.51 8.20 -24.87
N LEU A 216 -10.11 9.23 -24.23
CA LEU A 216 -11.19 9.06 -23.28
C LEU A 216 -12.43 8.54 -24.00
N GLY A 217 -12.97 7.43 -23.51
CA GLY A 217 -14.10 6.75 -24.17
C GLY A 217 -13.70 5.76 -25.28
N THR A 218 -12.40 5.63 -25.60
CA THR A 218 -11.95 4.57 -26.52
C THR A 218 -11.91 3.22 -25.83
N ALA A 219 -12.17 2.13 -26.56
CA ALA A 219 -12.05 0.77 -26.05
C ALA A 219 -10.64 0.48 -25.48
N ALA A 220 -9.59 1.03 -26.08
CA ALA A 220 -8.22 0.85 -25.60
C ALA A 220 -8.00 1.45 -24.20
N TYR A 221 -8.49 2.67 -23.96
CA TYR A 221 -8.41 3.31 -22.65
C TYR A 221 -9.25 2.56 -21.61
N GLU A 222 -10.48 2.20 -21.95
CA GLU A 222 -11.37 1.47 -21.03
C GLU A 222 -10.81 0.09 -20.64
N VAL A 223 -10.28 -0.66 -21.60
CA VAL A 223 -9.66 -1.97 -21.31
C VAL A 223 -8.43 -1.79 -20.41
N LEU A 224 -7.55 -0.84 -20.72
CA LEU A 224 -6.36 -0.61 -19.93
C LEU A 224 -6.70 -0.14 -18.50
N TRP A 225 -7.69 0.73 -18.37
CA TRP A 225 -8.21 1.18 -17.08
C TRP A 225 -8.76 0.00 -16.26
N GLN A 226 -9.57 -0.89 -16.87
CA GLN A 226 -10.08 -2.10 -16.22
C GLN A 226 -8.96 -3.05 -15.79
N VAL A 227 -7.96 -3.25 -16.64
CA VAL A 227 -6.79 -4.09 -16.35
C VAL A 227 -6.02 -3.55 -15.15
N HIS A 228 -5.79 -2.23 -15.09
CA HIS A 228 -5.13 -1.59 -13.95
C HIS A 228 -5.93 -1.74 -12.66
N VAL A 229 -7.21 -1.44 -12.70
CA VAL A 229 -8.09 -1.47 -11.52
C VAL A 229 -8.27 -2.90 -10.98
N LEU A 230 -8.57 -3.86 -11.87
CA LEU A 230 -8.69 -5.27 -11.48
C LEU A 230 -7.35 -5.81 -10.98
N GLY A 231 -6.25 -5.42 -11.61
CA GLY A 231 -4.91 -5.76 -11.14
C GLY A 231 -4.64 -5.22 -9.73
N SER A 232 -5.04 -3.99 -9.45
CA SER A 232 -4.93 -3.38 -8.12
C SER A 232 -5.77 -4.10 -7.07
N CYS A 233 -7.03 -4.43 -7.38
CA CYS A 233 -7.91 -5.20 -6.51
C CYS A 233 -7.35 -6.60 -6.23
N LEU A 234 -6.86 -7.28 -7.26
CA LEU A 234 -6.22 -8.59 -7.13
C LEU A 234 -4.95 -8.52 -6.30
N PHE A 235 -4.15 -7.46 -6.45
CA PHE A 235 -2.95 -7.26 -5.64
C PHE A 235 -3.31 -7.07 -4.15
N LEU A 236 -4.33 -6.28 -3.82
CA LEU A 236 -4.83 -6.14 -2.45
C LEU A 236 -5.28 -7.49 -1.86
N ALA A 237 -6.07 -8.25 -2.63
CA ALA A 237 -6.51 -9.58 -2.22
C ALA A 237 -5.34 -10.59 -2.09
N TYR A 238 -4.25 -10.38 -2.82
CA TYR A 238 -3.06 -11.23 -2.79
C TYR A 238 -2.19 -11.02 -1.53
N ILE A 239 -2.21 -9.83 -0.93
CA ILE A 239 -1.40 -9.47 0.26
C ILE A 239 -1.53 -10.50 1.39
N PRO A 240 -2.73 -10.87 1.88
CA PRO A 240 -2.87 -11.81 2.99
C PRO A 240 -2.55 -13.26 2.61
N LEU A 241 -2.58 -13.59 1.32
CA LEU A 241 -2.32 -14.95 0.85
C LEU A 241 -0.83 -15.29 0.81
N LYS A 242 0.03 -14.30 0.79
CA LYS A 242 1.49 -14.44 0.66
C LYS A 242 2.23 -13.80 1.84
N ARG A 243 3.56 -13.76 1.75
CA ARG A 243 4.43 -13.15 2.76
C ARG A 243 4.21 -11.65 2.92
N LEU A 244 3.53 -11.01 1.97
CA LEU A 244 3.21 -9.57 2.02
C LEU A 244 2.37 -9.17 3.25
N ILE A 245 1.71 -10.14 3.90
CA ILE A 245 1.01 -9.90 5.18
C ILE A 245 1.93 -9.33 6.27
N HIS A 246 3.26 -9.53 6.15
CA HIS A 246 4.21 -8.92 7.09
C HIS A 246 4.13 -7.40 7.12
N SER A 247 3.67 -6.76 6.04
CA SER A 247 3.45 -5.31 5.99
C SER A 247 2.44 -4.83 7.03
N CYS A 248 1.47 -5.66 7.39
CA CYS A 248 0.51 -5.41 8.47
C CYS A 248 0.91 -6.10 9.78
N ALA A 249 1.36 -7.35 9.69
CA ALA A 249 1.66 -8.20 10.85
C ALA A 249 2.87 -7.71 11.65
N THR A 250 3.92 -7.22 10.98
CA THR A 250 5.13 -6.77 11.67
C THR A 250 4.89 -5.49 12.48
N PRO A 251 4.32 -4.41 11.91
CA PRO A 251 3.97 -3.22 12.67
C PRO A 251 3.07 -3.52 13.87
N MET A 252 2.00 -4.28 13.65
CA MET A 252 1.08 -4.66 14.73
C MET A 252 1.77 -5.48 15.81
N GLY A 253 2.58 -6.47 15.42
CA GLY A 253 3.36 -7.30 16.35
C GLY A 253 4.36 -6.48 17.17
N ARG A 254 5.02 -5.48 16.55
CA ARG A 254 5.95 -4.60 17.26
C ARG A 254 5.23 -3.71 18.28
N LEU A 255 4.10 -3.11 17.90
CA LEU A 255 3.29 -2.31 18.81
C LEU A 255 2.72 -3.15 19.96
N MET A 256 2.19 -4.33 19.70
CA MET A 256 1.69 -5.22 20.74
C MET A 256 2.81 -5.71 21.69
N ASN A 257 4.02 -5.90 21.18
CA ASN A 257 5.16 -6.34 21.98
C ASN A 257 5.83 -5.20 22.78
N SER A 258 5.49 -3.94 22.53
CA SER A 258 5.99 -2.78 23.30
C SER A 258 5.30 -2.61 24.66
N GLN A 259 4.35 -3.47 25.00
CA GLN A 259 3.68 -3.44 26.31
C GLN A 259 4.66 -3.82 27.42
N ARG A 260 4.62 -3.06 28.52
CA ARG A 260 5.54 -3.20 29.67
C ARG A 260 5.65 -4.63 30.22
N GLY A 261 4.52 -5.30 30.45
CA GLY A 261 4.50 -6.65 30.98
C GLY A 261 5.10 -7.72 30.07
N LEU A 262 5.05 -7.54 28.75
CA LEU A 262 5.66 -8.44 27.77
C LEU A 262 7.17 -8.23 27.66
N LEU A 263 7.65 -6.99 27.82
CA LEU A 263 9.08 -6.70 27.86
C LEU A 263 9.73 -7.25 29.13
N GLU A 264 9.06 -7.12 30.28
CA GLU A 264 9.52 -7.68 31.55
C GLU A 264 9.53 -9.22 31.54
N ALA A 265 8.46 -9.84 31.03
CA ALA A 265 8.38 -11.30 30.90
C ALA A 265 9.48 -11.83 29.95
N LYS A 266 9.78 -11.10 28.88
CA LYS A 266 10.86 -11.45 27.96
C LYS A 266 12.25 -11.29 28.59
N LYS A 267 12.47 -10.22 29.37
CA LYS A 267 13.71 -10.02 30.15
C LYS A 267 13.90 -11.13 31.17
N LEU A 268 12.86 -11.48 31.92
CA LEU A 268 12.87 -12.58 32.89
C LEU A 268 13.10 -13.95 32.23
N GLY A 269 12.50 -14.21 31.06
CA GLY A 269 12.72 -15.41 30.27
C GLY A 269 14.16 -15.55 29.77
N VAL A 270 14.75 -14.46 29.31
CA VAL A 270 16.17 -14.39 28.91
C VAL A 270 17.07 -14.62 30.13
N LEU A 271 16.79 -13.98 31.26
CA LEU A 271 17.56 -14.14 32.49
C LEU A 271 17.48 -15.58 33.03
N ARG A 272 16.30 -16.20 32.99
CA ARG A 272 16.13 -17.63 33.35
C ARG A 272 16.87 -18.57 32.41
N GLY A 273 16.87 -18.27 31.09
CA GLY A 273 17.63 -19.02 30.10
C GLY A 273 19.15 -18.92 30.28
N LEU A 274 19.64 -17.78 30.75
CA LEU A 274 21.05 -17.57 31.08
C LEU A 274 21.43 -18.27 32.40
N ALA A 275 20.55 -18.19 33.42
CA ALA A 275 20.76 -18.89 34.69
C ALA A 275 20.73 -20.41 34.56
N GLY A 276 19.90 -20.96 33.67
CA GLY A 276 19.85 -22.38 33.37
C GLY A 276 21.08 -22.91 32.60
N ARG A 277 21.85 -22.04 31.96
CA ARG A 277 23.10 -22.41 31.27
C ARG A 277 24.35 -22.33 32.16
N SER A 278 24.28 -21.57 33.25
CA SER A 278 25.38 -21.47 34.23
C SER A 278 25.34 -22.52 35.30
N GLY A 279 24.32 -23.38 35.34
CA GLY A 279 24.14 -24.44 36.34
C GLY A 279 24.35 -25.87 35.84
N ALA A 280 25.05 -26.05 34.70
CA ALA A 280 25.52 -27.39 34.30
C ALA A 280 26.93 -27.60 34.89
N PRO A 281 27.16 -28.70 35.66
CA PRO A 281 28.45 -29.03 36.22
C PRO A 281 29.48 -29.36 35.15
#